data_926940b0546fdb513361ed70a04e3941
#
_entry.id   926940b0546fdb513361ed70a04e3941
#
_cell.length_a   1.000
_cell.length_b   1.000
_cell.length_c   1.000
_cell.angle_alpha   90.00
_cell.angle_beta   90.00
_cell.angle_gamma   90.00
#
_symmetry.space_group_name_H-M   'P 1'
#
loop_
_entity.id
_entity.type
_entity.pdbx_description
1 polymer ?
#
loop_
_entity_poly.entity_id
_entity_poly.type
_entity_poly.pdbx_seq_one_letter_code
_entity_poly.pdbx_strand_id
1 'polypeptide(L)'
;MHLSALIRNDMKNLISKYSAFVIKNPLIILSAVLLVILIASQGITNFKLDASSDALVLEGDESLKTYRENEKEFGDSSFLIVTFKPEFELFSYQSLNQLSQIEESLSKLDGVDSVLSLLDAPIFFQPKVGLTEVADNLKDLTTEGIDLSKAKEEIINNPIYRDLIISKDGSTTAMQIVLRGNDEYDSLITNRYQILEILKSKEPIINETKTILQNDLDSINKRISELNDNESNF
;
A
#
# COMPACT_ATOMS: atom_id res chain seq x y z
N MET A 1 -8.87 42.00 -40.53
CA MET A 1 -10.22 41.97 -39.95
C MET A 1 -11.23 41.11 -40.72
N HIS A 2 -11.08 40.85 -42.02
CA HIS A 2 -12.01 40.04 -42.83
C HIS A 2 -11.93 38.53 -42.61
N LEU A 3 -10.77 37.98 -42.31
CA LEU A 3 -10.58 36.53 -42.18
C LEU A 3 -11.26 35.94 -40.93
N SER A 4 -11.24 36.65 -39.80
CA SER A 4 -11.90 36.24 -38.55
C SER A 4 -13.43 36.25 -38.63
N ALA A 5 -14.00 37.13 -39.47
CA ALA A 5 -15.44 37.20 -39.71
C ALA A 5 -15.93 36.04 -40.62
N LEU A 6 -15.15 35.62 -41.60
CA LEU A 6 -15.43 34.47 -42.47
C LEU A 6 -15.41 33.18 -41.69
N ILE A 7 -14.35 32.90 -40.89
CA ILE A 7 -14.23 31.73 -40.08
C ILE A 7 -15.38 31.63 -39.06
N ARG A 8 -15.79 32.75 -38.48
CA ARG A 8 -16.89 32.80 -37.51
C ARG A 8 -18.25 32.53 -38.17
N ASN A 9 -18.46 32.92 -39.43
CA ASN A 9 -19.69 32.67 -40.15
C ASN A 9 -19.81 31.20 -40.61
N ASP A 10 -18.71 30.62 -41.05
CA ASP A 10 -18.65 29.18 -41.42
C ASP A 10 -18.85 28.28 -40.21
N MET A 11 -18.27 28.64 -39.04
CA MET A 11 -18.54 27.92 -37.79
C MET A 11 -20.02 27.98 -37.36
N LYS A 12 -20.65 29.12 -37.45
CA LYS A 12 -22.09 29.28 -37.15
C LYS A 12 -22.97 28.42 -38.06
N ASN A 13 -22.67 28.35 -39.35
CA ASN A 13 -23.38 27.56 -40.33
C ASN A 13 -23.18 26.02 -40.05
N LEU A 14 -21.98 25.62 -39.68
CA LEU A 14 -21.66 24.25 -39.28
C LEU A 14 -22.42 23.81 -38.02
N ILE A 15 -22.38 24.67 -37.01
CA ILE A 15 -23.11 24.43 -35.73
C ILE A 15 -24.63 24.35 -35.97
N SER A 16 -25.18 25.23 -36.80
CA SER A 16 -26.62 25.24 -37.13
C SER A 16 -27.03 23.97 -37.87
N LYS A 17 -26.25 23.54 -38.87
CA LYS A 17 -26.50 22.25 -39.59
C LYS A 17 -26.40 21.03 -38.68
N TYR A 18 -25.40 20.99 -37.80
CA TYR A 18 -25.24 19.93 -36.80
C TYR A 18 -26.41 19.87 -35.84
N SER A 19 -26.81 21.00 -35.28
CA SER A 19 -27.96 21.09 -34.38
C SER A 19 -29.27 20.65 -35.06
N ALA A 20 -29.48 21.06 -36.29
CA ALA A 20 -30.66 20.67 -37.08
C ALA A 20 -30.65 19.14 -37.36
N PHE A 21 -29.49 18.55 -37.63
CA PHE A 21 -29.33 17.11 -37.85
C PHE A 21 -29.63 16.32 -36.57
N VAL A 22 -29.08 16.77 -35.43
CA VAL A 22 -29.33 16.13 -34.11
C VAL A 22 -30.81 16.12 -33.74
N ILE A 23 -31.48 17.28 -33.92
CA ILE A 23 -32.90 17.42 -33.59
C ILE A 23 -33.80 16.63 -34.56
N LYS A 24 -33.42 16.55 -35.82
CA LYS A 24 -34.19 15.84 -36.84
C LYS A 24 -34.06 14.31 -36.72
N ASN A 25 -32.93 13.82 -36.20
CA ASN A 25 -32.66 12.36 -36.15
C ASN A 25 -32.24 11.90 -34.74
N PRO A 26 -33.11 12.05 -33.72
CA PRO A 26 -32.75 11.75 -32.34
C PRO A 26 -32.37 10.27 -32.10
N LEU A 27 -33.05 9.34 -32.83
CA LEU A 27 -32.77 7.91 -32.70
C LEU A 27 -31.40 7.53 -33.24
N ILE A 28 -30.94 8.17 -34.32
CA ILE A 28 -29.60 7.91 -34.87
C ILE A 28 -28.53 8.39 -33.87
N ILE A 29 -28.71 9.57 -33.28
CA ILE A 29 -27.79 10.10 -32.30
C ILE A 29 -27.77 9.22 -31.05
N LEU A 30 -28.95 8.81 -30.55
CA LEU A 30 -29.05 7.92 -29.40
C LEU A 30 -28.37 6.58 -29.66
N SER A 31 -28.57 6.01 -30.85
CA SER A 31 -27.91 4.76 -31.25
C SER A 31 -26.39 4.91 -31.37
N ALA A 32 -25.91 6.04 -31.88
CA ALA A 32 -24.48 6.32 -31.97
C ALA A 32 -23.86 6.46 -30.56
N VAL A 33 -24.51 7.16 -29.65
CA VAL A 33 -24.05 7.27 -28.25
C VAL A 33 -24.05 5.91 -27.58
N LEU A 34 -25.10 5.11 -27.75
CA LEU A 34 -25.18 3.75 -27.19
C LEU A 34 -24.04 2.86 -27.73
N LEU A 35 -23.75 2.96 -29.04
CA LEU A 35 -22.64 2.21 -29.66
C LEU A 35 -21.29 2.60 -29.04
N VAL A 36 -21.05 3.91 -28.85
CA VAL A 36 -19.83 4.39 -28.19
C VAL A 36 -19.71 3.87 -26.75
N ILE A 37 -20.81 3.87 -25.99
CA ILE A 37 -20.84 3.33 -24.63
C ILE A 37 -20.51 1.82 -24.64
N LEU A 38 -21.08 1.05 -25.57
CA LEU A 38 -20.84 -0.39 -25.69
C LEU A 38 -19.36 -0.68 -26.04
N ILE A 39 -18.77 0.11 -26.92
CA ILE A 39 -17.35 -0.03 -27.27
C ILE A 39 -16.47 0.35 -26.06
N ALA A 40 -16.77 1.45 -25.39
CA ALA A 40 -16.04 1.91 -24.21
C ALA A 40 -16.17 0.92 -23.03
N SER A 41 -17.31 0.26 -22.88
CA SER A 41 -17.51 -0.73 -21.81
C SER A 41 -16.60 -1.96 -21.90
N GLN A 42 -16.11 -2.29 -23.10
CA GLN A 42 -15.12 -3.36 -23.27
C GLN A 42 -13.77 -3.02 -22.62
N GLY A 43 -13.48 -1.73 -22.42
CA GLY A 43 -12.26 -1.28 -21.72
C GLY A 43 -12.34 -1.40 -20.19
N ILE A 44 -13.52 -1.59 -19.62
CA ILE A 44 -13.71 -1.66 -18.16
C ILE A 44 -12.99 -2.87 -17.56
N THR A 45 -12.97 -3.99 -18.27
CA THR A 45 -12.30 -5.22 -17.82
C THR A 45 -10.78 -5.08 -17.74
N ASN A 46 -10.21 -4.13 -18.47
CA ASN A 46 -8.77 -3.84 -18.47
C ASN A 46 -8.42 -2.64 -17.57
N PHE A 47 -9.42 -2.02 -16.94
CA PHE A 47 -9.20 -0.92 -16.03
C PHE A 47 -8.73 -1.45 -14.67
N LYS A 48 -7.44 -1.27 -14.39
CA LYS A 48 -6.84 -1.56 -13.09
C LYS A 48 -6.57 -0.21 -12.41
N LEU A 49 -7.13 -0.03 -11.22
CA LEU A 49 -6.84 1.11 -10.36
C LEU A 49 -5.67 0.71 -9.46
N ASP A 50 -4.53 1.32 -9.68
CA ASP A 50 -3.43 1.23 -8.73
C ASP A 50 -3.77 2.14 -7.53
N ALA A 51 -4.15 1.51 -6.42
CA ALA A 51 -4.48 2.18 -5.16
C ALA A 51 -3.31 2.13 -4.17
N SER A 52 -2.10 1.79 -4.64
CA SER A 52 -0.90 1.80 -3.79
C SER A 52 -0.60 3.22 -3.30
N SER A 53 0.02 3.32 -2.13
CA SER A 53 0.48 4.60 -1.57
C SER A 53 1.40 5.33 -2.55
N ASP A 54 2.19 4.58 -3.31
CA ASP A 54 3.15 5.08 -4.29
C ASP A 54 2.48 5.75 -5.49
N ALA A 55 1.29 5.28 -5.90
CA ALA A 55 0.53 5.89 -6.99
C ALA A 55 -0.01 7.29 -6.63
N LEU A 56 -0.13 7.59 -5.33
CA LEU A 56 -0.60 8.89 -4.83
C LEU A 56 0.52 9.91 -4.68
N VAL A 57 1.78 9.49 -4.71
CA VAL A 57 2.93 10.38 -4.56
C VAL A 57 3.36 10.91 -5.93
N LEU A 58 3.54 12.22 -6.01
CA LEU A 58 3.95 12.88 -7.25
C LEU A 58 5.36 12.41 -7.63
N GLU A 59 5.50 11.72 -8.76
CA GLU A 59 6.81 11.37 -9.30
C GLU A 59 7.64 12.65 -9.53
N GLY A 60 8.81 12.73 -8.85
CA GLY A 60 9.72 13.88 -8.92
C GLY A 60 9.69 14.77 -7.67
N ASP A 61 8.95 14.40 -6.63
CA ASP A 61 9.04 15.04 -5.33
C ASP A 61 10.35 14.63 -4.63
N GLU A 62 11.07 15.62 -4.09
CA GLU A 62 12.34 15.42 -3.37
C GLU A 62 12.13 14.59 -2.09
N SER A 63 10.97 14.70 -1.45
CA SER A 63 10.59 13.91 -0.30
C SER A 63 10.43 12.42 -0.63
N LEU A 64 9.98 12.07 -1.84
CA LEU A 64 9.91 10.69 -2.30
C LEU A 64 11.30 10.05 -2.44
N LYS A 65 12.29 10.82 -2.87
CA LYS A 65 13.67 10.36 -2.96
C LYS A 65 14.21 10.01 -1.57
N THR A 66 14.02 10.89 -0.59
CA THR A 66 14.43 10.66 0.80
C THR A 66 13.70 9.45 1.41
N TYR A 67 12.40 9.30 1.13
CA TYR A 67 11.62 8.13 1.57
C TYR A 67 12.22 6.82 1.03
N ARG A 68 12.52 6.75 -0.27
CA ARG A 68 13.14 5.56 -0.90
C ARG A 68 14.57 5.29 -0.45
N GLU A 69 15.34 6.33 -0.14
CA GLU A 69 16.67 6.16 0.45
C GLU A 69 16.56 5.51 1.85
N ASN A 70 15.57 5.92 2.63
CA ASN A 70 15.27 5.32 3.94
C ASN A 70 14.77 3.87 3.80
N GLU A 71 13.90 3.56 2.84
CA GLU A 71 13.48 2.18 2.55
C GLU A 71 14.66 1.25 2.22
N LYS A 72 15.62 1.74 1.46
CA LYS A 72 16.84 0.98 1.14
C LYS A 72 17.72 0.71 2.36
N GLU A 73 17.76 1.65 3.30
CA GLU A 73 18.60 1.55 4.50
C GLU A 73 17.93 0.72 5.60
N PHE A 74 16.61 0.85 5.77
CA PHE A 74 15.85 0.23 6.86
C PHE A 74 14.98 -0.96 6.41
N GLY A 75 14.91 -1.24 5.12
CA GLY A 75 14.04 -2.26 4.51
C GLY A 75 12.62 -1.74 4.29
N ASP A 76 11.98 -2.23 3.23
CA ASP A 76 10.53 -2.06 3.03
C ASP A 76 9.83 -3.22 3.74
N SER A 77 9.22 -2.93 4.87
CA SER A 77 8.40 -3.90 5.59
C SER A 77 6.94 -3.49 5.46
N SER A 78 6.30 -3.94 4.41
CA SER A 78 4.85 -3.85 4.30
C SER A 78 4.23 -4.65 5.45
N PHE A 79 3.32 -4.03 6.19
CA PHE A 79 2.67 -4.68 7.31
C PHE A 79 1.16 -4.42 7.34
N LEU A 80 0.44 -5.36 7.96
CA LEU A 80 -0.97 -5.20 8.28
C LEU A 80 -1.14 -5.07 9.79
N ILE A 81 -2.10 -4.24 10.20
CA ILE A 81 -2.50 -4.15 11.60
C ILE A 81 -3.85 -4.84 11.77
N VAL A 82 -3.86 -5.86 12.62
CA VAL A 82 -5.07 -6.58 13.02
C VAL A 82 -5.37 -6.29 14.47
N THR A 83 -6.61 -5.95 14.78
CA THR A 83 -7.02 -5.70 16.17
C THR A 83 -7.77 -6.90 16.72
N PHE A 84 -7.46 -7.26 17.98
CA PHE A 84 -8.11 -8.33 18.71
C PHE A 84 -8.81 -7.76 19.95
N LYS A 85 -10.11 -8.02 20.05
CA LYS A 85 -10.94 -7.70 21.21
C LYS A 85 -11.63 -8.96 21.68
N PRO A 86 -11.13 -9.60 22.74
CA PRO A 86 -11.74 -10.83 23.29
C PRO A 86 -13.08 -10.54 23.97
N GLU A 87 -13.88 -11.59 24.15
CA GLU A 87 -15.11 -11.53 24.96
C GLU A 87 -14.82 -11.42 26.46
N PHE A 88 -13.68 -11.95 26.89
CA PHE A 88 -13.21 -11.93 28.28
C PHE A 88 -12.16 -10.84 28.48
N GLU A 89 -11.72 -10.69 29.73
CA GLU A 89 -10.61 -9.78 30.01
C GLU A 89 -9.36 -10.12 29.20
N LEU A 90 -8.73 -9.15 28.55
CA LEU A 90 -7.60 -9.35 27.65
C LEU A 90 -6.42 -10.05 28.37
N PHE A 91 -6.12 -9.67 29.63
CA PHE A 91 -5.05 -10.27 30.42
C PHE A 91 -5.51 -11.53 31.20
N SER A 92 -6.51 -12.24 30.70
CA SER A 92 -6.85 -13.57 31.19
C SER A 92 -6.08 -14.64 30.42
N TYR A 93 -5.78 -15.77 31.07
CA TYR A 93 -5.15 -16.92 30.39
C TYR A 93 -5.93 -17.38 29.15
N GLN A 94 -7.25 -17.30 29.19
CA GLN A 94 -8.10 -17.67 28.07
C GLN A 94 -7.92 -16.75 26.88
N SER A 95 -7.93 -15.43 27.09
CA SER A 95 -7.76 -14.44 26.02
C SER A 95 -6.34 -14.46 25.45
N LEU A 96 -5.32 -14.60 26.30
CA LEU A 96 -3.93 -14.69 25.85
C LEU A 96 -3.68 -15.99 25.07
N ASN A 97 -4.30 -17.09 25.45
CA ASN A 97 -4.21 -18.33 24.68
C ASN A 97 -4.92 -18.25 23.32
N GLN A 98 -6.07 -17.56 23.25
CA GLN A 98 -6.73 -17.26 21.97
C GLN A 98 -5.85 -16.39 21.08
N LEU A 99 -5.23 -15.35 21.65
CA LEU A 99 -4.31 -14.47 20.93
C LEU A 99 -3.13 -15.26 20.35
N SER A 100 -2.52 -16.14 21.16
CA SER A 100 -1.42 -17.02 20.74
C SER A 100 -1.83 -17.96 19.60
N GLN A 101 -3.03 -18.54 19.64
CA GLN A 101 -3.53 -19.38 18.56
C GLN A 101 -3.76 -18.61 17.26
N ILE A 102 -4.24 -17.37 17.36
CA ILE A 102 -4.42 -16.49 16.20
C ILE A 102 -3.05 -16.14 15.60
N GLU A 103 -2.10 -15.73 16.43
CA GLU A 103 -0.73 -15.41 16.04
C GLU A 103 -0.05 -16.59 15.35
N GLU A 104 -0.12 -17.78 15.93
CA GLU A 104 0.40 -19.02 15.33
C GLU A 104 -0.27 -19.35 13.98
N SER A 105 -1.57 -19.09 13.87
CA SER A 105 -2.31 -19.32 12.63
C SER A 105 -1.91 -18.33 11.54
N LEU A 106 -1.73 -17.06 11.90
CA LEU A 106 -1.32 -16.00 10.98
C LEU A 106 0.13 -16.19 10.53
N SER A 107 1.04 -16.58 11.43
CA SER A 107 2.45 -16.79 11.10
C SER A 107 2.68 -17.98 10.13
N LYS A 108 1.71 -18.87 9.99
CA LYS A 108 1.76 -19.99 9.03
C LYS A 108 1.23 -19.64 7.64
N LEU A 109 0.66 -18.46 7.46
CA LEU A 109 0.15 -18.04 6.16
C LEU A 109 1.30 -17.77 5.20
N ASP A 110 1.13 -18.18 3.96
CA ASP A 110 2.10 -17.82 2.92
C ASP A 110 2.11 -16.30 2.71
N GLY A 111 3.30 -15.73 2.50
CA GLY A 111 3.47 -14.29 2.40
C GLY A 111 3.62 -13.55 3.74
N VAL A 112 3.47 -14.21 4.88
CA VAL A 112 3.77 -13.64 6.20
C VAL A 112 5.24 -13.94 6.55
N ASP A 113 5.97 -12.92 6.96
CA ASP A 113 7.33 -13.02 7.48
C ASP A 113 7.33 -13.22 8.98
N SER A 114 6.65 -12.35 9.70
CA SER A 114 6.51 -12.41 11.14
C SER A 114 5.20 -11.79 11.63
N VAL A 115 4.78 -12.19 12.82
CA VAL A 115 3.65 -11.59 13.53
C VAL A 115 4.15 -11.12 14.88
N LEU A 116 3.89 -9.87 15.20
CA LEU A 116 4.22 -9.25 16.48
C LEU A 116 2.93 -8.89 17.20
N SER A 117 2.80 -9.29 18.44
CA SER A 117 1.59 -9.10 19.23
C SER A 117 1.87 -8.56 20.63
N LEU A 118 0.83 -8.43 21.43
CA LEU A 118 0.95 -8.10 22.84
C LEU A 118 1.76 -9.17 23.62
N LEU A 119 1.80 -10.41 23.12
CA LEU A 119 2.53 -11.51 23.77
C LEU A 119 4.04 -11.28 23.75
N ASP A 120 4.55 -10.61 22.70
CA ASP A 120 5.97 -10.28 22.53
C ASP A 120 6.38 -9.02 23.29
N ALA A 121 5.43 -8.34 23.95
CA ALA A 121 5.73 -7.08 24.64
C ALA A 121 6.65 -7.32 25.82
N PRO A 122 7.87 -6.74 25.85
CA PRO A 122 8.79 -6.87 26.98
C PRO A 122 8.21 -6.31 28.28
N ILE A 123 8.37 -7.07 29.34
CA ILE A 123 7.99 -6.70 30.71
C ILE A 123 9.26 -6.39 31.50
N PHE A 124 9.39 -5.16 31.99
CA PHE A 124 10.63 -4.66 32.59
C PHE A 124 10.64 -4.74 34.11
N PHE A 125 9.48 -4.81 34.76
CA PHE A 125 9.37 -4.74 36.22
C PHE A 125 9.06 -6.08 36.91
N GLN A 126 9.18 -7.20 36.20
CA GLN A 126 8.93 -8.53 36.75
C GLN A 126 10.00 -9.58 36.33
N PRO A 127 11.02 -9.85 37.16
CA PRO A 127 11.49 -9.10 38.33
C PRO A 127 12.10 -7.76 37.92
N LYS A 128 12.23 -6.81 38.88
CA LYS A 128 12.98 -5.59 38.63
C LYS A 128 14.43 -5.95 38.35
N VAL A 129 14.84 -5.83 37.11
CA VAL A 129 16.22 -6.04 36.66
C VAL A 129 16.93 -4.72 36.47
N GLY A 130 18.24 -4.68 36.73
CA GLY A 130 19.07 -3.52 36.47
C GLY A 130 19.21 -3.29 34.94
N LEU A 131 19.44 -2.06 34.52
CA LEU A 131 19.58 -1.70 33.09
C LEU A 131 20.66 -2.53 32.35
N THR A 132 21.67 -3.01 33.05
CA THR A 132 22.74 -3.88 32.48
C THR A 132 22.31 -5.32 32.28
N GLU A 133 21.24 -5.75 32.93
CA GLU A 133 20.74 -7.14 32.90
C GLU A 133 19.45 -7.26 32.07
N VAL A 134 18.90 -6.14 31.61
CA VAL A 134 17.63 -6.11 30.85
C VAL A 134 17.73 -6.93 29.57
N ALA A 135 18.83 -6.82 28.83
CA ALA A 135 18.98 -7.51 27.55
C ALA A 135 18.94 -9.04 27.66
N ASP A 136 19.45 -9.60 28.79
CA ASP A 136 19.55 -11.06 28.99
C ASP A 136 18.35 -11.64 29.77
N ASN A 137 17.51 -10.77 30.39
CA ASN A 137 16.42 -11.19 31.29
C ASN A 137 15.05 -10.57 30.94
N LEU A 138 14.87 -10.10 29.71
CA LEU A 138 13.56 -9.65 29.26
C LEU A 138 12.57 -10.80 29.27
N LYS A 139 11.46 -10.58 29.98
CA LYS A 139 10.31 -11.46 30.02
C LYS A 139 9.18 -10.88 29.21
N ASP A 140 8.30 -11.72 28.76
CA ASP A 140 7.08 -11.37 28.04
C ASP A 140 5.86 -12.06 28.68
N LEU A 141 4.68 -11.88 28.11
CA LEU A 141 3.45 -12.47 28.65
C LEU A 141 3.39 -14.00 28.49
N THR A 142 4.27 -14.61 27.69
CA THR A 142 4.37 -16.06 27.52
C THR A 142 5.27 -16.72 28.56
N THR A 143 6.06 -15.92 29.27
CA THR A 143 7.03 -16.42 30.25
C THR A 143 6.31 -17.02 31.46
N GLU A 144 6.70 -18.25 31.85
CA GLU A 144 6.13 -18.95 32.98
C GLU A 144 6.32 -18.17 34.32
N GLY A 145 5.26 -18.08 35.11
CA GLY A 145 5.28 -17.40 36.40
C GLY A 145 5.12 -15.89 36.37
N ILE A 146 4.76 -15.31 35.24
CA ILE A 146 4.40 -13.90 35.14
C ILE A 146 3.09 -13.61 35.89
N ASP A 147 3.10 -12.56 36.71
CA ASP A 147 1.91 -12.02 37.37
C ASP A 147 1.15 -11.15 36.36
N LEU A 148 0.07 -11.70 35.78
CA LEU A 148 -0.71 -11.03 34.74
C LEU A 148 -1.33 -9.70 35.20
N SER A 149 -1.65 -9.55 36.49
CA SER A 149 -2.21 -8.31 37.02
C SER A 149 -1.18 -7.18 37.00
N LYS A 150 0.07 -7.49 37.38
CA LYS A 150 1.17 -6.53 37.35
C LYS A 150 1.61 -6.24 35.90
N ALA A 151 1.65 -7.26 35.05
CA ALA A 151 1.96 -7.10 33.63
C ALA A 151 0.92 -6.18 32.96
N LYS A 152 -0.36 -6.36 33.23
CA LYS A 152 -1.43 -5.46 32.77
C LYS A 152 -1.20 -4.02 33.21
N GLU A 153 -0.91 -3.80 34.50
CA GLU A 153 -0.66 -2.47 35.04
C GLU A 153 0.54 -1.80 34.36
N GLU A 154 1.63 -2.57 34.18
CA GLU A 154 2.82 -2.10 33.49
C GLU A 154 2.55 -1.72 32.05
N ILE A 155 1.93 -2.61 31.27
CA ILE A 155 1.70 -2.40 29.84
C ILE A 155 0.72 -1.25 29.59
N ILE A 156 -0.39 -1.16 30.32
CA ILE A 156 -1.38 -0.09 30.15
C ILE A 156 -0.81 1.29 30.51
N ASN A 157 0.08 1.36 31.51
CA ASN A 157 0.67 2.62 31.95
C ASN A 157 1.95 3.00 31.19
N ASN A 158 2.50 2.08 30.40
CA ASN A 158 3.72 2.34 29.63
C ASN A 158 3.39 3.14 28.36
N PRO A 159 3.99 4.32 28.15
CA PRO A 159 3.74 5.15 26.99
C PRO A 159 4.19 4.51 25.66
N ILE A 160 5.06 3.48 25.71
CA ILE A 160 5.51 2.74 24.51
C ILE A 160 4.39 1.82 24.00
N TYR A 161 3.57 1.26 24.88
CA TYR A 161 2.54 0.28 24.54
C TYR A 161 1.16 0.90 24.42
N ARG A 162 0.87 1.86 25.29
CA ARG A 162 -0.43 2.51 25.37
C ARG A 162 -0.73 3.31 24.10
N ASP A 163 -1.92 3.11 23.55
CA ASP A 163 -2.41 3.72 22.30
C ASP A 163 -1.64 3.28 21.03
N LEU A 164 -0.64 2.41 21.17
CA LEU A 164 0.08 1.83 20.04
C LEU A 164 -0.32 0.36 19.84
N ILE A 165 -0.10 -0.48 20.84
CA ILE A 165 -0.44 -1.91 20.78
C ILE A 165 -1.59 -2.31 21.70
N ILE A 166 -1.97 -1.46 22.65
CA ILE A 166 -3.09 -1.68 23.56
C ILE A 166 -3.94 -0.42 23.73
N SER A 167 -5.26 -0.61 23.77
CA SER A 167 -6.20 0.49 24.04
C SER A 167 -6.06 1.02 25.47
N LYS A 168 -6.49 2.28 25.70
CA LYS A 168 -6.42 2.94 27.02
C LYS A 168 -7.13 2.18 28.12
N ASP A 169 -8.22 1.51 27.78
CA ASP A 169 -9.02 0.71 28.72
C ASP A 169 -8.49 -0.73 28.89
N GLY A 170 -7.44 -1.10 28.15
CA GLY A 170 -6.85 -2.43 28.18
C GLY A 170 -7.75 -3.54 27.65
N SER A 171 -8.78 -3.21 26.85
CA SER A 171 -9.75 -4.17 26.33
C SER A 171 -9.43 -4.71 24.94
N THR A 172 -8.60 -4.00 24.19
CA THR A 172 -8.28 -4.31 22.79
C THR A 172 -6.78 -4.24 22.57
N THR A 173 -6.23 -5.17 21.84
CA THR A 173 -4.82 -5.14 21.41
C THR A 173 -4.70 -5.18 19.90
N ALA A 174 -3.56 -4.72 19.40
CA ALA A 174 -3.19 -4.81 17.99
C ALA A 174 -2.09 -5.87 17.79
N MET A 175 -2.14 -6.52 16.65
CA MET A 175 -1.07 -7.37 16.12
C MET A 175 -0.54 -6.73 14.85
N GLN A 176 0.77 -6.71 14.68
CA GLN A 176 1.44 -6.32 13.45
C GLN A 176 1.85 -7.57 12.69
N ILE A 177 1.31 -7.73 11.50
CA ILE A 177 1.66 -8.82 10.59
C ILE A 177 2.62 -8.25 9.56
N VAL A 178 3.88 -8.62 9.63
CA VAL A 178 4.91 -8.22 8.67
C VAL A 178 4.80 -9.14 7.46
N LEU A 179 4.65 -8.55 6.29
CA LEU A 179 4.57 -9.29 5.04
C LEU A 179 5.97 -9.52 4.48
N ARG A 180 6.15 -10.67 3.85
CA ARG A 180 7.40 -10.99 3.16
C ARG A 180 7.53 -10.09 1.94
N GLY A 181 8.62 -9.35 1.85
CA GLY A 181 8.94 -8.54 0.68
C GLY A 181 9.15 -9.43 -0.56
N ASN A 182 8.88 -8.86 -1.72
CA ASN A 182 9.19 -9.49 -3.00
C ASN A 182 10.43 -8.80 -3.60
N ASP A 183 11.62 -9.36 -3.31
CA ASP A 183 12.90 -8.80 -3.75
C ASP A 183 12.96 -8.55 -5.27
N GLU A 184 12.28 -9.39 -6.08
CA GLU A 184 12.20 -9.21 -7.53
C GLU A 184 11.36 -7.97 -7.86
N TYR A 185 10.19 -7.82 -7.24
CA TYR A 185 9.32 -6.67 -7.43
C TYR A 185 10.03 -5.36 -7.02
N ASP A 186 10.65 -5.33 -5.86
CA ASP A 186 11.33 -4.14 -5.32
C ASP A 186 12.51 -3.73 -6.20
N SER A 187 13.26 -4.71 -6.72
CA SER A 187 14.35 -4.45 -7.66
C SER A 187 13.84 -3.89 -8.99
N LEU A 188 12.73 -4.41 -9.51
CA LEU A 188 12.09 -3.93 -10.74
C LEU A 188 11.57 -2.51 -10.58
N ILE A 189 10.91 -2.21 -9.47
CA ILE A 189 10.44 -0.86 -9.14
C ILE A 189 11.62 0.11 -9.05
N THR A 190 12.67 -0.25 -8.34
CA THR A 190 13.89 0.58 -8.22
C THR A 190 14.51 0.88 -9.59
N ASN A 191 14.68 -0.14 -10.44
CA ASN A 191 15.23 0.02 -11.78
C ASN A 191 14.34 0.88 -12.68
N ARG A 192 13.02 0.69 -12.59
CA ARG A 192 12.04 1.51 -13.29
C ARG A 192 12.21 2.99 -12.98
N TYR A 193 12.35 3.33 -11.71
CA TYR A 193 12.52 4.72 -11.30
C TYR A 193 13.83 5.33 -11.78
N GLN A 194 14.94 4.59 -11.71
CA GLN A 194 16.22 5.06 -12.24
C GLN A 194 16.15 5.38 -13.74
N ILE A 195 15.50 4.52 -14.52
CA ILE A 195 15.30 4.75 -15.95
C ILE A 195 14.43 5.98 -16.20
N LEU A 196 13.33 6.14 -15.45
CA LEU A 196 12.46 7.30 -15.56
C LEU A 196 13.18 8.61 -15.19
N GLU A 197 14.02 8.60 -14.16
CA GLU A 197 14.83 9.76 -13.76
C GLU A 197 15.80 10.16 -14.86
N ILE A 198 16.49 9.19 -15.48
CA ILE A 198 17.38 9.43 -16.61
C ILE A 198 16.60 10.02 -17.80
N LEU A 199 15.45 9.43 -18.15
CA LEU A 199 14.62 9.88 -19.27
C LEU A 199 14.01 11.29 -19.06
N LYS A 200 13.74 11.68 -17.80
CA LYS A 200 13.22 13.02 -17.42
C LYS A 200 14.33 14.03 -17.21
N SER A 201 15.58 13.62 -17.12
CA SER A 201 16.72 14.54 -16.94
C SER A 201 16.79 15.54 -18.11
N LYS A 202 17.23 16.76 -17.80
CA LYS A 202 17.43 17.80 -18.82
C LYS A 202 18.71 17.61 -19.64
N GLU A 203 19.49 16.57 -19.33
CA GLU A 203 20.71 16.28 -20.06
C GLU A 203 20.39 15.66 -21.42
N PRO A 204 21.16 16.02 -22.48
CA PRO A 204 20.92 15.47 -23.81
C PRO A 204 21.31 13.98 -23.85
N ILE A 205 20.29 13.14 -23.98
CA ILE A 205 20.48 11.69 -24.14
C ILE A 205 20.56 11.37 -25.63
N ILE A 206 21.54 10.55 -26.02
CA ILE A 206 21.67 10.05 -27.40
C ILE A 206 20.41 9.24 -27.73
N ASN A 207 19.87 9.42 -28.96
CA ASN A 207 18.62 8.75 -29.37
C ASN A 207 18.68 7.23 -29.25
N GLU A 208 19.82 6.62 -29.49
CA GLU A 208 20.02 5.18 -29.33
C GLU A 208 19.88 4.75 -27.87
N THR A 209 20.51 5.45 -26.94
CA THR A 209 20.40 5.21 -25.49
C THR A 209 18.96 5.42 -25.01
N LYS A 210 18.26 6.43 -25.53
CA LYS A 210 16.86 6.69 -25.20
C LYS A 210 15.96 5.53 -25.60
N THR A 211 16.20 4.96 -26.79
CA THR A 211 15.43 3.80 -27.28
C THR A 211 15.69 2.56 -26.43
N ILE A 212 16.91 2.32 -26.03
CA ILE A 212 17.28 1.19 -25.13
C ILE A 212 16.54 1.36 -23.79
N LEU A 213 16.63 2.52 -23.15
CA LEU A 213 15.98 2.78 -21.87
C LEU A 213 14.45 2.65 -21.94
N GLN A 214 13.83 3.03 -23.06
CA GLN A 214 12.40 2.85 -23.28
C GLN A 214 12.03 1.36 -23.40
N ASN A 215 12.81 0.57 -24.12
CA ASN A 215 12.58 -0.87 -24.25
C ASN A 215 12.76 -1.59 -22.90
N ASP A 216 13.75 -1.18 -22.10
CA ASP A 216 13.97 -1.71 -20.76
C ASP A 216 12.79 -1.35 -19.84
N LEU A 217 12.29 -0.12 -19.90
CA LEU A 217 11.13 0.33 -19.16
C LEU A 217 9.87 -0.49 -19.51
N ASP A 218 9.63 -0.76 -20.79
CA ASP A 218 8.50 -1.58 -21.25
C ASP A 218 8.62 -3.03 -20.75
N SER A 219 9.84 -3.59 -20.78
CA SER A 219 10.13 -4.92 -20.25
C SER A 219 9.86 -5.02 -18.75
N ILE A 220 10.33 -4.03 -17.98
CA ILE A 220 10.11 -3.94 -16.53
C ILE A 220 8.61 -3.81 -16.23
N ASN A 221 7.90 -2.91 -16.89
CA ASN A 221 6.46 -2.73 -16.69
C ASN A 221 5.67 -4.00 -16.98
N LYS A 222 6.05 -4.75 -18.03
CA LYS A 222 5.45 -6.04 -18.35
C LYS A 222 5.68 -7.04 -17.23
N ARG A 223 6.91 -7.13 -16.72
CA ARG A 223 7.25 -8.07 -15.64
C ARG A 223 6.52 -7.75 -14.34
N ILE A 224 6.43 -6.47 -13.98
CA ILE A 224 5.64 -5.99 -12.84
C ILE A 224 4.16 -6.39 -12.99
N SER A 225 3.58 -6.23 -14.19
CA SER A 225 2.20 -6.65 -14.44
C SER A 225 2.02 -8.17 -14.29
N GLU A 226 2.96 -8.97 -14.75
CA GLU A 226 2.92 -10.43 -14.60
C GLU A 226 2.99 -10.87 -13.13
N LEU A 227 3.82 -10.20 -12.31
CA LEU A 227 3.91 -10.46 -10.87
C LEU A 227 2.59 -10.12 -10.18
N ASN A 228 2.03 -8.94 -10.44
CA ASN A 228 0.75 -8.50 -9.86
C ASN A 228 -0.42 -9.42 -10.28
N ASP A 229 -0.41 -9.93 -11.53
CA ASP A 229 -1.45 -10.85 -12.00
C ASP A 229 -1.33 -12.23 -11.31
N ASN A 230 -0.14 -12.68 -11.00
CA ASN A 230 0.08 -13.91 -10.24
C ASN A 230 -0.37 -13.78 -8.79
N GLU A 231 -0.08 -12.64 -8.12
CA GLU A 231 -0.52 -12.39 -6.75
C GLU A 231 -2.05 -12.20 -6.63
N SER A 232 -2.72 -11.73 -7.69
CA SER A 232 -4.19 -11.56 -7.67
C SER A 232 -4.99 -12.84 -7.90
N ASN A 233 -4.34 -13.97 -8.18
CA ASN A 233 -4.98 -15.27 -8.42
C ASN A 233 -4.96 -16.18 -7.18
N PHE A 234 -4.54 -15.70 -6.02
CA PHE A 234 -4.64 -16.34 -4.71
C PHE A 234 -5.72 -15.65 -3.87
#